data_576e0fe7c74902503b034bd1cd16b27a
#
_entry.id   576e0fe7c74902503b034bd1cd16b27a
#
_cell.length_a   1.000
_cell.length_b   1.000
_cell.length_c   1.000
_cell.angle_alpha   90.00
_cell.angle_beta   90.00
_cell.angle_gamma   90.00
#
_symmetry.space_group_name_H-M   'P 1'
#
loop_
_entity.id
_entity.type
_entity.pdbx_description
1 polymer ?
#
loop_
_entity_poly.entity_id
_entity_poly.type
_entity_poly.pdbx_seq_one_letter_code
_entity_poly.pdbx_strand_id
1 'polypeptide(L)'
;IGGGGHGLATAYYLAKEHKITNVAILEKGWIGGGNVGRNTTILRSNYMLDANGLFYEEGMKLWENLSQELNYNVMYSPRGIINLAHSDVQLNTYARRGNSMRLNGIDAVMLGKEGVKKMIPFADFSETARFPIFGALMQPRGGTARHDAVAWGYARQIDSMGVDIIQ
;
A
#
# COMPACT_ATOMS: atom_id res chain seq x y z
N ILE A 1 -14.19 2.81 -17.99
CA ILE A 1 -14.27 4.27 -17.84
C ILE A 1 -13.44 4.67 -16.63
N GLY A 2 -12.55 5.69 -16.82
CA GLY A 2 -11.68 6.24 -15.82
C GLY A 2 -10.23 5.77 -15.92
N GLY A 3 -9.29 6.71 -16.12
CA GLY A 3 -7.83 6.49 -16.18
C GLY A 3 -7.17 6.52 -14.81
N GLY A 4 -7.84 6.04 -13.77
CA GLY A 4 -7.29 5.86 -12.42
C GLY A 4 -6.69 4.49 -12.21
N GLY A 5 -6.20 4.20 -10.99
CA GLY A 5 -5.52 2.94 -10.65
C GLY A 5 -6.32 1.69 -11.00
N HIS A 6 -7.61 1.67 -10.72
CA HIS A 6 -8.47 0.51 -11.03
C HIS A 6 -8.64 0.31 -12.53
N GLY A 7 -8.96 1.37 -13.29
CA GLY A 7 -9.17 1.27 -14.74
C GLY A 7 -7.90 0.83 -15.47
N LEU A 8 -6.78 1.47 -15.16
CA LEU A 8 -5.48 1.15 -15.75
C LEU A 8 -5.01 -0.28 -15.40
N ALA A 9 -5.09 -0.67 -14.13
CA ALA A 9 -4.73 -2.01 -13.70
C ALA A 9 -5.65 -3.08 -14.31
N THR A 10 -6.97 -2.81 -14.37
CA THR A 10 -7.92 -3.74 -15.01
C THR A 10 -7.56 -3.97 -16.47
N ALA A 11 -7.32 -2.91 -17.25
CA ALA A 11 -6.93 -3.05 -18.65
C ALA A 11 -5.59 -3.79 -18.81
N TYR A 12 -4.63 -3.51 -17.90
CA TYR A 12 -3.34 -4.20 -17.88
C TYR A 12 -3.51 -5.72 -17.70
N TYR A 13 -4.25 -6.14 -16.68
CA TYR A 13 -4.43 -7.56 -16.41
C TYR A 13 -5.32 -8.26 -17.45
N LEU A 14 -6.31 -7.56 -18.03
CA LEU A 14 -7.06 -8.09 -19.17
C LEU A 14 -6.13 -8.38 -20.36
N ALA A 15 -5.26 -7.45 -20.70
CA ALA A 15 -4.32 -7.62 -21.80
C ALA A 15 -3.26 -8.68 -21.47
N LYS A 16 -2.66 -8.62 -20.28
CA LYS A 16 -1.58 -9.51 -19.86
C LYS A 16 -2.03 -10.97 -19.73
N GLU A 17 -3.06 -11.22 -18.93
CA GLU A 17 -3.48 -12.56 -18.53
C GLU A 17 -4.47 -13.18 -19.52
N HIS A 18 -5.36 -12.37 -20.11
CA HIS A 18 -6.45 -12.86 -20.95
C HIS A 18 -6.28 -12.53 -22.44
N LYS A 19 -5.23 -11.81 -22.82
CA LYS A 19 -4.96 -11.37 -24.21
C LYS A 19 -6.09 -10.53 -24.80
N ILE A 20 -6.87 -9.86 -23.94
CA ILE A 20 -7.95 -8.96 -24.34
C ILE A 20 -7.36 -7.57 -24.49
N THR A 21 -7.05 -7.16 -25.73
CA THR A 21 -6.44 -5.86 -26.06
C THR A 21 -7.37 -4.91 -26.79
N ASN A 22 -8.49 -5.42 -27.35
CA ASN A 22 -9.54 -4.57 -27.94
C ASN A 22 -10.33 -3.85 -26.83
N VAL A 23 -9.65 -2.94 -26.15
CA VAL A 23 -10.13 -2.19 -24.99
C VAL A 23 -9.74 -0.74 -25.16
N ALA A 24 -10.62 0.19 -24.77
CA ALA A 24 -10.30 1.60 -24.64
C ALA A 24 -10.58 2.10 -23.23
N ILE A 25 -9.64 2.87 -22.66
CA ILE A 25 -9.85 3.63 -21.43
C ILE A 25 -10.32 5.03 -21.80
N LEU A 26 -11.49 5.42 -21.29
CA LEU A 26 -12.01 6.78 -21.46
C LEU A 26 -11.82 7.56 -20.17
N GLU A 27 -10.98 8.59 -20.20
CA GLU A 27 -10.70 9.48 -19.06
C GLU A 27 -11.18 10.89 -19.38
N LYS A 28 -11.99 11.49 -18.54
CA LYS A 28 -12.53 12.84 -18.75
C LYS A 28 -11.56 13.97 -18.39
N GLY A 29 -10.49 13.67 -17.69
CA GLY A 29 -9.51 14.66 -17.21
C GLY A 29 -8.10 14.26 -17.64
N TRP A 30 -7.33 13.73 -16.70
CA TRP A 30 -5.98 13.23 -16.97
C TRP A 30 -5.72 11.93 -16.19
N ILE A 31 -4.78 11.15 -16.69
CA ILE A 31 -4.37 9.89 -16.06
C ILE A 31 -4.01 10.12 -14.59
N GLY A 32 -4.65 9.35 -13.70
CA GLY A 32 -4.42 9.44 -12.26
C GLY A 32 -4.99 10.69 -11.57
N GLY A 33 -5.71 11.56 -12.27
CA GLY A 33 -6.23 12.82 -11.73
C GLY A 33 -7.33 12.71 -10.65
N GLY A 34 -7.88 11.51 -10.47
CA GLY A 34 -8.87 11.19 -9.43
C GLY A 34 -8.24 10.84 -8.07
N ASN A 35 -8.76 9.77 -7.44
CA ASN A 35 -8.29 9.31 -6.14
C ASN A 35 -6.83 8.83 -6.14
N VAL A 36 -6.30 8.38 -7.26
CA VAL A 36 -4.88 8.01 -7.37
C VAL A 36 -3.99 9.19 -6.99
N GLY A 37 -4.26 10.38 -7.52
CA GLY A 37 -3.47 11.58 -7.21
C GLY A 37 -3.75 12.22 -5.84
N ARG A 38 -4.66 11.66 -5.03
CA ARG A 38 -5.14 12.27 -3.77
C ARG A 38 -5.05 11.34 -2.57
N ASN A 39 -4.33 10.24 -2.67
CA ASN A 39 -4.18 9.28 -1.58
C ASN A 39 -2.87 9.49 -0.80
N THR A 40 -2.72 8.78 0.31
CA THR A 40 -1.55 8.86 1.19
C THR A 40 -0.39 7.99 0.74
N THR A 41 -0.53 7.25 -0.34
CA THR A 41 0.48 6.33 -0.90
C THR A 41 0.93 5.18 0.01
N ILE A 42 0.26 4.96 1.13
CA ILE A 42 0.60 3.92 2.11
C ILE A 42 0.10 2.57 1.62
N LEU A 43 1.01 1.60 1.53
CA LEU A 43 0.75 0.21 1.17
C LEU A 43 0.92 -0.67 2.40
N ARG A 44 -0.12 -1.45 2.73
CA ARG A 44 -0.14 -2.27 3.95
C ARG A 44 -1.21 -3.37 3.86
N SER A 45 -1.01 -4.44 4.62
CA SER A 45 -2.01 -5.51 4.85
C SER A 45 -2.36 -5.70 6.33
N ASN A 46 -2.02 -4.74 7.18
CA ASN A 46 -2.16 -4.80 8.64
C ASN A 46 -3.60 -4.62 9.13
N TYR A 47 -4.53 -5.40 8.60
CA TYR A 47 -5.93 -5.39 8.99
C TYR A 47 -6.24 -6.46 10.04
N MET A 48 -7.28 -6.21 10.86
CA MET A 48 -7.70 -7.15 11.90
C MET A 48 -8.61 -8.26 11.34
N LEU A 49 -9.46 -7.92 10.35
CA LEU A 49 -10.35 -8.88 9.74
C LEU A 49 -9.61 -9.74 8.71
N ASP A 50 -9.71 -11.05 8.83
CA ASP A 50 -8.98 -12.02 8.03
C ASP A 50 -9.16 -11.79 6.51
N ALA A 51 -10.40 -11.64 6.06
CA ALA A 51 -10.69 -11.41 4.65
C ALA A 51 -9.99 -10.16 4.11
N ASN A 52 -9.96 -9.07 4.88
CA ASN A 52 -9.26 -7.85 4.49
C ASN A 52 -7.74 -8.05 4.52
N GLY A 53 -7.23 -8.70 5.58
CA GLY A 53 -5.81 -9.01 5.71
C GLY A 53 -5.30 -9.80 4.51
N LEU A 54 -5.96 -10.91 4.19
CA LEU A 54 -5.61 -11.78 3.07
C LEU A 54 -5.71 -11.07 1.71
N PHE A 55 -6.79 -10.32 1.48
CA PHE A 55 -6.95 -9.56 0.23
C PHE A 55 -5.81 -8.55 0.02
N TYR A 56 -5.50 -7.77 1.05
CA TYR A 56 -4.41 -6.78 0.95
C TYR A 56 -3.02 -7.42 0.96
N GLU A 57 -2.86 -8.60 1.53
CA GLU A 57 -1.59 -9.35 1.47
C GLU A 57 -1.31 -9.85 0.04
N GLU A 58 -2.32 -10.32 -0.69
CA GLU A 58 -2.17 -10.59 -2.12
C GLU A 58 -1.79 -9.31 -2.90
N GLY A 59 -2.40 -8.18 -2.55
CA GLY A 59 -2.00 -6.89 -3.09
C GLY A 59 -0.52 -6.55 -2.80
N MET A 60 -0.02 -6.83 -1.59
CA MET A 60 1.39 -6.59 -1.25
C MET A 60 2.34 -7.40 -2.12
N LYS A 61 2.03 -8.66 -2.41
CA LYS A 61 2.83 -9.50 -3.31
C LYS A 61 2.91 -8.93 -4.73
N LEU A 62 1.81 -8.36 -5.22
CA LEU A 62 1.79 -7.67 -6.52
C LEU A 62 2.67 -6.42 -6.49
N TRP A 63 2.60 -5.61 -5.42
CA TRP A 63 3.42 -4.42 -5.28
C TRP A 63 4.91 -4.69 -5.28
N GLU A 64 5.36 -5.78 -4.64
CA GLU A 64 6.76 -6.18 -4.55
C GLU A 64 7.41 -6.44 -5.93
N ASN A 65 6.62 -6.87 -6.91
CA ASN A 65 7.09 -7.19 -8.26
C ASN A 65 6.69 -6.16 -9.31
N LEU A 66 5.85 -5.18 -8.98
CA LEU A 66 5.20 -4.32 -9.96
C LEU A 66 6.17 -3.51 -10.82
N SER A 67 7.28 -3.04 -10.26
CA SER A 67 8.28 -2.29 -11.03
C SER A 67 8.92 -3.12 -12.14
N GLN A 68 9.21 -4.40 -11.88
CA GLN A 68 9.72 -5.33 -12.87
C GLN A 68 8.66 -5.67 -13.91
N GLU A 69 7.43 -5.98 -13.47
CA GLU A 69 6.32 -6.30 -14.37
C GLU A 69 6.04 -5.19 -15.38
N LEU A 70 6.02 -3.95 -14.91
CA LEU A 70 5.72 -2.79 -15.75
C LEU A 70 6.94 -2.26 -16.50
N ASN A 71 8.13 -2.82 -16.26
CA ASN A 71 9.40 -2.22 -16.70
C ASN A 71 9.42 -0.71 -16.46
N TYR A 72 8.97 -0.31 -15.26
CA TYR A 72 8.81 1.07 -14.86
C TYR A 72 8.90 1.22 -13.33
N ASN A 73 9.79 2.07 -12.85
CA ASN A 73 9.99 2.23 -11.41
C ASN A 73 8.80 2.96 -10.76
N VAL A 74 7.94 2.21 -10.08
CA VAL A 74 6.80 2.75 -9.30
C VAL A 74 7.23 3.34 -7.95
N MET A 75 8.53 3.36 -7.67
CA MET A 75 9.12 3.88 -6.42
C MET A 75 8.52 3.21 -5.17
N TYR A 76 8.29 1.89 -5.25
CA TYR A 76 7.90 1.12 -4.08
C TYR A 76 9.03 1.08 -3.07
N SER A 77 8.74 1.50 -1.84
CA SER A 77 9.70 1.61 -0.75
C SER A 77 9.17 0.87 0.48
N PRO A 78 9.56 -0.40 0.69
CA PRO A 78 9.16 -1.21 1.83
C PRO A 78 9.96 -0.83 3.08
N ARG A 79 9.62 0.30 3.70
CA ARG A 79 10.30 0.81 4.91
C ARG A 79 9.59 0.45 6.20
N GLY A 80 8.52 -0.32 6.10
CA GLY A 80 7.63 -0.65 7.19
C GLY A 80 6.54 0.38 7.42
N ILE A 81 5.47 -0.08 8.05
CA ILE A 81 4.38 0.77 8.55
C ILE A 81 4.31 0.58 10.05
N ILE A 82 4.34 1.67 10.79
CA ILE A 82 4.28 1.67 12.25
C ILE A 82 2.99 2.35 12.72
N ASN A 83 2.22 1.66 13.54
CA ASN A 83 1.03 2.17 14.19
C ASN A 83 1.37 2.43 15.67
N LEU A 84 1.50 3.70 16.05
CA LEU A 84 1.82 4.10 17.43
C LEU A 84 0.62 3.89 18.34
N ALA A 85 0.86 3.32 19.51
CA ALA A 85 -0.11 3.20 20.60
C ALA A 85 0.13 4.30 21.63
N HIS A 86 -0.92 5.06 21.93
CA HIS A 86 -0.90 6.17 22.89
C HIS A 86 -1.63 5.83 24.20
N SER A 87 -2.00 4.56 24.38
CA SER A 87 -2.60 4.04 25.61
C SER A 87 -2.44 2.51 25.67
N ASP A 88 -2.58 1.94 26.86
CA ASP A 88 -2.59 0.48 27.07
C ASP A 88 -3.73 -0.20 26.30
N VAL A 89 -4.89 0.44 26.21
CA VAL A 89 -6.04 -0.08 25.43
C VAL A 89 -5.70 -0.20 23.95
N GLN A 90 -5.03 0.81 23.38
CA GLN A 90 -4.56 0.74 21.99
C GLN A 90 -3.48 -0.33 21.83
N LEU A 91 -2.54 -0.44 22.75
CA LEU A 91 -1.49 -1.45 22.71
C LEU A 91 -2.08 -2.87 22.73
N ASN A 92 -3.05 -3.12 23.61
CA ASN A 92 -3.78 -4.39 23.68
C ASN A 92 -4.58 -4.69 22.39
N THR A 93 -5.17 -3.66 21.78
CA THR A 93 -5.86 -3.78 20.50
C THR A 93 -4.88 -4.14 19.37
N TYR A 94 -3.69 -3.52 19.39
CA TYR A 94 -2.65 -3.82 18.41
C TYR A 94 -2.04 -5.20 18.63
N ALA A 95 -1.92 -5.68 19.86
CA ALA A 95 -1.50 -7.05 20.13
C ALA A 95 -2.47 -8.08 19.52
N ARG A 96 -3.78 -7.87 19.70
CA ARG A 96 -4.81 -8.72 19.03
C ARG A 96 -4.73 -8.66 17.52
N ARG A 97 -4.59 -7.45 16.94
CA ARG A 97 -4.41 -7.27 15.49
C ARG A 97 -3.15 -7.99 15.00
N GLY A 98 -2.02 -7.82 15.69
CA GLY A 98 -0.77 -8.48 15.35
C GLY A 98 -0.86 -10.01 15.41
N ASN A 99 -1.65 -10.56 16.33
CA ASN A 99 -1.92 -12.00 16.40
C ASN A 99 -2.74 -12.47 15.18
N SER A 100 -3.84 -11.76 14.84
CA SER A 100 -4.63 -12.04 13.64
C SER A 100 -3.77 -11.98 12.38
N MET A 101 -2.93 -10.95 12.24
CA MET A 101 -2.00 -10.82 11.12
C MET A 101 -1.10 -12.05 10.99
N ARG A 102 -0.43 -12.45 12.08
CA ARG A 102 0.48 -13.61 12.08
C ARG A 102 -0.23 -14.92 11.77
N LEU A 103 -1.44 -15.13 12.26
CA LEU A 103 -2.27 -16.30 11.92
C LEU A 103 -2.58 -16.38 10.42
N ASN A 104 -2.68 -15.23 9.76
CA ASN A 104 -2.91 -15.12 8.31
C ASN A 104 -1.61 -15.03 7.49
N GLY A 105 -0.45 -15.29 8.08
CA GLY A 105 0.82 -15.24 7.38
C GLY A 105 1.34 -13.83 7.07
N ILE A 106 0.74 -12.79 7.66
CA ILE A 106 1.14 -11.39 7.49
C ILE A 106 2.19 -11.04 8.55
N ASP A 107 3.26 -10.38 8.15
CA ASP A 107 4.33 -9.95 9.02
C ASP A 107 3.84 -8.90 10.03
N ALA A 108 4.09 -9.16 11.31
CA ALA A 108 3.67 -8.26 12.40
C ALA A 108 4.64 -8.33 13.58
N VAL A 109 5.11 -7.18 14.01
CA VAL A 109 6.04 -7.03 15.13
C VAL A 109 5.44 -6.06 16.15
N MET A 110 5.31 -6.51 17.41
CA MET A 110 4.99 -5.61 18.52
C MET A 110 6.27 -4.97 19.05
N LEU A 111 6.27 -3.67 19.15
CA LEU A 111 7.38 -2.87 19.66
C LEU A 111 6.98 -2.21 20.99
N GLY A 112 7.79 -2.37 22.01
CA GLY A 112 7.70 -1.54 23.22
C GLY A 112 8.29 -0.15 22.98
N LYS A 113 8.15 0.76 23.97
CA LYS A 113 8.59 2.16 23.90
C LYS A 113 10.03 2.31 23.38
N GLU A 114 10.96 1.53 23.91
CA GLU A 114 12.39 1.58 23.52
C GLU A 114 12.62 1.09 22.08
N GLY A 115 11.84 0.11 21.61
CA GLY A 115 11.89 -0.34 20.21
C GLY A 115 11.43 0.76 19.25
N VAL A 116 10.34 1.45 19.61
CA VAL A 116 9.83 2.58 18.83
C VAL A 116 10.85 3.73 18.80
N LYS A 117 11.47 4.06 19.95
CA LYS A 117 12.49 5.11 20.05
C LYS A 117 13.70 4.88 19.15
N LYS A 118 14.12 3.60 18.98
CA LYS A 118 15.21 3.24 18.05
C LYS A 118 14.84 3.50 16.60
N MET A 119 13.57 3.32 16.23
CA MET A 119 13.10 3.48 14.85
C MET A 119 12.78 4.93 14.49
N ILE A 120 12.20 5.67 15.42
CA ILE A 120 11.78 7.06 15.20
C ILE A 120 12.34 7.97 16.32
N PRO A 121 13.66 8.14 16.41
CA PRO A 121 14.33 8.85 17.53
C PRO A 121 13.96 10.34 17.62
N PHE A 122 13.36 10.89 16.60
CA PHE A 122 12.90 12.29 16.53
C PHE A 122 11.49 12.51 17.15
N ALA A 123 10.79 11.45 17.54
CA ALA A 123 9.49 11.58 18.21
C ALA A 123 9.66 11.99 19.69
N ASP A 124 8.63 12.63 20.25
CA ASP A 124 8.62 13.01 21.65
C ASP A 124 8.27 11.82 22.54
N PHE A 125 9.24 11.38 23.35
CA PHE A 125 9.11 10.28 24.30
C PHE A 125 9.06 10.76 25.76
N SER A 126 8.92 12.07 25.99
CA SER A 126 8.82 12.63 27.35
C SER A 126 7.53 12.16 28.05
N GLU A 127 7.56 12.19 29.38
CA GLU A 127 6.38 11.86 30.19
C GLU A 127 5.30 12.93 30.11
N THR A 128 5.67 14.14 29.70
CA THR A 128 4.78 15.29 29.51
C THR A 128 4.22 15.40 28.11
N ALA A 129 4.57 14.49 27.20
CA ALA A 129 4.05 14.47 25.84
C ALA A 129 2.52 14.43 25.86
N ARG A 130 1.88 15.28 25.05
CA ARG A 130 0.40 15.31 24.92
C ARG A 130 -0.17 13.95 24.48
N PHE A 131 0.57 13.23 23.66
CA PHE A 131 0.23 11.89 23.19
C PHE A 131 1.42 10.95 23.50
N PRO A 132 1.53 10.43 24.73
CA PRO A 132 2.65 9.59 25.11
C PRO A 132 2.67 8.29 24.27
N ILE A 133 3.86 7.81 23.95
CA ILE A 133 4.05 6.59 23.18
C ILE A 133 4.27 5.42 24.14
N PHE A 134 3.36 4.44 24.13
CA PHE A 134 3.42 3.21 24.93
C PHE A 134 4.12 2.07 24.15
N GLY A 135 4.01 2.08 22.86
CA GLY A 135 4.56 1.07 21.96
C GLY A 135 3.95 1.19 20.58
N ALA A 136 4.09 0.15 19.78
CA ALA A 136 3.57 0.14 18.40
C ALA A 136 3.32 -1.27 17.87
N LEU A 137 2.48 -1.36 16.86
CA LEU A 137 2.43 -2.48 15.93
C LEU A 137 3.12 -2.07 14.62
N MET A 138 4.12 -2.82 14.23
CA MET A 138 4.84 -2.62 12.97
C MET A 138 4.54 -3.74 11.99
N GLN A 139 4.32 -3.38 10.72
CA GLN A 139 4.37 -4.28 9.58
C GLN A 139 5.63 -4.00 8.77
N PRO A 140 6.68 -4.84 8.84
CA PRO A 140 7.96 -4.61 8.16
C PRO A 140 7.86 -4.48 6.64
N ARG A 141 7.03 -5.31 5.98
CA ARG A 141 6.84 -5.28 4.52
C ARG A 141 5.96 -4.14 4.03
N GLY A 142 5.23 -3.47 4.91
CA GLY A 142 4.49 -2.27 4.57
C GLY A 142 5.40 -1.16 4.04
N GLY A 143 4.84 -0.23 3.29
CA GLY A 143 5.66 0.84 2.70
C GLY A 143 4.84 1.88 1.96
N THR A 144 5.50 2.53 1.03
CA THR A 144 4.87 3.53 0.15
C THR A 144 5.25 3.29 -1.29
N ALA A 145 4.40 3.74 -2.22
CA ALA A 145 4.73 3.83 -3.64
C ALA A 145 4.34 5.20 -4.17
N ARG A 146 4.92 5.60 -5.27
CA ARG A 146 4.57 6.87 -5.89
C ARG A 146 3.36 6.69 -6.80
N HIS A 147 2.22 7.25 -6.40
CA HIS A 147 0.93 7.01 -7.03
C HIS A 147 0.86 7.47 -8.50
N ASP A 148 1.52 8.58 -8.85
CA ASP A 148 1.65 9.05 -10.24
C ASP A 148 2.50 8.07 -11.08
N ALA A 149 3.63 7.62 -10.55
CA ALA A 149 4.48 6.63 -11.20
C ALA A 149 3.74 5.30 -11.44
N VAL A 150 2.89 4.87 -10.49
CA VAL A 150 2.03 3.68 -10.66
C VAL A 150 1.05 3.88 -11.82
N ALA A 151 0.34 5.01 -11.84
CA ALA A 151 -0.63 5.29 -12.90
C ALA A 151 0.05 5.34 -14.29
N TRP A 152 1.16 6.05 -14.41
CA TRP A 152 1.91 6.14 -15.65
C TRP A 152 2.61 4.84 -16.04
N GLY A 153 3.06 4.04 -15.07
CA GLY A 153 3.61 2.71 -15.34
C GLY A 153 2.59 1.79 -16.01
N TYR A 154 1.38 1.72 -15.44
CA TYR A 154 0.29 0.97 -16.07
C TYR A 154 -0.12 1.55 -17.42
N ALA A 155 -0.32 2.87 -17.51
CA ALA A 155 -0.74 3.52 -18.77
C ALA A 155 0.24 3.24 -19.90
N ARG A 156 1.53 3.43 -19.66
CA ARG A 156 2.59 3.14 -20.61
C ARG A 156 2.59 1.67 -21.06
N GLN A 157 2.36 0.75 -20.11
CA GLN A 157 2.40 -0.66 -20.43
C GLN A 157 1.19 -1.12 -21.26
N ILE A 158 -0.03 -0.64 -20.91
CA ILE A 158 -1.23 -0.98 -21.68
C ILE A 158 -1.20 -0.37 -23.09
N ASP A 159 -0.68 0.85 -23.25
CA ASP A 159 -0.47 1.47 -24.55
C ASP A 159 0.44 0.59 -25.44
N SER A 160 1.55 0.10 -24.90
CA SER A 160 2.45 -0.82 -25.62
C SER A 160 1.80 -2.17 -25.96
N MET A 161 0.70 -2.55 -25.31
CA MET A 161 -0.07 -3.76 -25.56
C MET A 161 -1.23 -3.53 -26.56
N GLY A 162 -1.41 -2.32 -27.07
CA GLY A 162 -2.44 -1.97 -28.03
C GLY A 162 -3.79 -1.61 -27.41
N VAL A 163 -3.83 -1.22 -26.13
CA VAL A 163 -5.02 -0.67 -25.48
C VAL A 163 -5.06 0.84 -25.67
N ASP A 164 -6.16 1.37 -26.16
CA ASP A 164 -6.33 2.80 -26.39
C ASP A 164 -6.56 3.56 -25.07
N ILE A 165 -5.94 4.74 -24.94
CA ILE A 165 -6.19 5.67 -23.84
C ILE A 165 -6.68 6.99 -24.44
N ILE A 166 -7.94 7.33 -24.15
CA ILE A 166 -8.61 8.52 -24.69
C ILE A 166 -8.88 9.47 -23.51
N GLN A 167 -8.27 10.67 -23.56
CA GLN A 167 -8.43 11.76 -22.59
C GLN A 167 -9.18 12.95 -23.19
#